data_2711b826f7190a95e869f75235f9e1d3
#
_entry.id   2711b826f7190a95e869f75235f9e1d3
#
_cell.length_a   1.000
_cell.length_b   1.000
_cell.length_c   1.000
_cell.angle_alpha   90.00
_cell.angle_beta   90.00
_cell.angle_gamma   90.00
#
_symmetry.space_group_name_H-M   'P 1'
#
loop_
_entity.id
_entity.type
_entity.pdbx_description
1 polymer ?
#
loop_
_entity_poly.entity_id
_entity_poly.type
_entity_poly.pdbx_seq_one_letter_code
_entity_poly.pdbx_strand_id
1 'polypeptide(L)'
;ALRAELEVMNDFSGDKVVKAEKAGAGSAENGASENEVGNNDAGNVNGSGAVDGTAENGVASASDGTGNPAALNGETAKKPGLMRDKLTINANREEYGDGRAQIFDLGLVDARGNITNLLLKGEEFTIRERIRFNAPIQAPIFTYTIKDKKGTDLTGTNTLFEGTDVHPVKEGDIYDVAFTQKMTLQGGEYLLSMSCTGFEGGEHVVYHRLYDVANITVISNKNTVGVYDMEPDVAVRLSPAGEAAKQAESLSADEAAQEDLQA
;
A
#
# COMPACT_ATOMS: atom_id res chain seq x y z
N ALA A 1 -29.11 -4.73 -8.66
CA ALA A 1 -27.80 -4.52 -9.31
C ALA A 1 -26.76 -4.11 -8.26
N LEU A 2 -26.93 -3.00 -7.53
CA LEU A 2 -25.96 -2.51 -6.55
C LEU A 2 -25.56 -3.51 -5.45
N ARG A 3 -26.46 -4.40 -5.04
CA ARG A 3 -26.21 -5.40 -3.99
C ARG A 3 -25.35 -6.58 -4.48
N ALA A 4 -25.49 -6.95 -5.75
CA ALA A 4 -24.67 -7.98 -6.37
C ALA A 4 -23.25 -7.47 -6.66
N GLU A 5 -23.12 -6.17 -7.01
CA GLU A 5 -21.83 -5.50 -7.20
C GLU A 5 -21.07 -5.38 -5.87
N LEU A 6 -21.76 -5.12 -4.74
CA LEU A 6 -21.20 -5.09 -3.40
C LEU A 6 -20.72 -6.48 -2.92
N GLU A 7 -21.41 -7.56 -3.27
CA GLU A 7 -20.99 -8.93 -2.92
C GLU A 7 -19.71 -9.34 -3.67
N VAL A 8 -19.56 -8.98 -4.94
CA VAL A 8 -18.36 -9.24 -5.73
C VAL A 8 -17.16 -8.43 -5.19
N MET A 9 -17.38 -7.25 -4.65
CA MET A 9 -16.33 -6.41 -4.10
C MET A 9 -15.92 -6.82 -2.67
N ASN A 10 -16.77 -7.52 -1.93
CA ASN A 10 -16.42 -8.09 -0.61
C ASN A 10 -15.62 -9.39 -0.68
N ASP A 11 -15.48 -10.00 -1.85
CA ASP A 11 -14.62 -11.16 -2.07
C ASP A 11 -13.15 -10.74 -2.27
N PHE A 12 -12.68 -9.85 -1.39
CA PHE A 12 -11.27 -9.43 -1.31
C PHE A 12 -10.37 -10.48 -0.65
N SER A 13 -10.92 -11.58 -0.13
CA SER A 13 -10.13 -12.71 0.33
C SER A 13 -9.55 -13.43 -0.89
N GLY A 14 -8.28 -13.20 -1.13
CA GLY A 14 -7.48 -13.59 -2.29
C GLY A 14 -7.37 -15.07 -2.61
N ASP A 15 -8.47 -15.76 -2.86
CA ASP A 15 -8.48 -17.15 -3.27
C ASP A 15 -9.34 -17.40 -4.53
N LYS A 16 -8.95 -16.76 -5.64
CA LYS A 16 -9.14 -17.30 -6.99
C LYS A 16 -8.16 -16.63 -7.95
N VAL A 17 -6.93 -17.12 -7.94
CA VAL A 17 -6.01 -16.93 -9.07
C VAL A 17 -6.60 -17.71 -10.24
N VAL A 18 -7.34 -17.05 -11.11
CA VAL A 18 -7.60 -17.58 -12.47
C VAL A 18 -6.29 -17.49 -13.22
N LYS A 19 -5.56 -18.61 -13.28
CA LYS A 19 -4.44 -18.75 -14.20
C LYS A 19 -4.98 -18.53 -15.62
N ALA A 20 -4.54 -17.45 -16.25
CA ALA A 20 -4.71 -17.27 -17.69
C ALA A 20 -3.94 -18.40 -18.39
N GLU A 21 -4.65 -19.41 -18.86
CA GLU A 21 -4.08 -20.40 -19.78
C GLU A 21 -3.73 -19.71 -21.09
N LYS A 22 -2.44 -19.71 -21.38
CA LYS A 22 -1.91 -19.40 -22.72
C LYS A 22 -2.48 -20.43 -23.70
N ALA A 23 -3.38 -20.01 -24.55
CA ALA A 23 -3.70 -20.75 -25.76
C ALA A 23 -2.49 -20.74 -26.69
N GLY A 24 -1.80 -21.85 -26.74
CA GLY A 24 -0.70 -22.13 -27.67
C GLY A 24 -1.05 -23.38 -28.49
N ALA A 25 -1.21 -23.19 -29.76
CA ALA A 25 -1.52 -24.23 -30.74
C ALA A 25 -0.36 -25.19 -30.98
N GLY A 26 -0.69 -26.46 -31.20
CA GLY A 26 -0.07 -27.31 -32.24
C GLY A 26 1.02 -28.29 -31.81
N SER A 27 0.60 -29.53 -31.65
CA SER A 27 1.15 -30.80 -32.14
C SER A 27 2.66 -30.98 -32.37
N ALA A 28 3.25 -31.99 -31.74
CA ALA A 28 3.70 -33.24 -32.39
C ALA A 28 4.58 -34.08 -31.44
N GLU A 29 4.42 -35.35 -31.58
CA GLU A 29 4.93 -36.50 -30.85
C GLU A 29 6.45 -36.70 -30.87
N ASN A 30 6.86 -37.53 -29.92
CA ASN A 30 7.90 -38.54 -29.93
C ASN A 30 9.24 -38.27 -29.24
N GLY A 31 9.55 -39.20 -28.36
CA GLY A 31 10.88 -39.77 -28.24
C GLY A 31 11.46 -39.77 -26.82
N ALA A 32 11.34 -40.92 -26.18
CA ALA A 32 12.06 -41.32 -25.00
C ALA A 32 13.59 -41.27 -25.15
N SER A 33 14.32 -41.01 -24.11
CA SER A 33 15.47 -41.82 -23.67
C SER A 33 16.13 -41.28 -22.42
N GLU A 34 16.36 -42.18 -21.50
CA GLU A 34 17.11 -42.12 -20.27
C GLU A 34 18.61 -41.82 -20.50
N ASN A 35 19.28 -41.23 -19.51
CA ASN A 35 20.49 -41.69 -18.80
C ASN A 35 21.25 -40.49 -18.22
N GLU A 36 21.35 -40.51 -16.92
CA GLU A 36 22.46 -40.87 -16.04
C GLU A 36 23.75 -40.01 -16.09
N VAL A 37 24.02 -39.44 -14.89
CA VAL A 37 25.29 -39.39 -14.11
C VAL A 37 26.51 -38.67 -14.70
N GLY A 38 27.06 -37.78 -13.90
CA GLY A 38 28.41 -37.28 -14.06
C GLY A 38 28.80 -36.19 -13.06
N ASN A 39 29.29 -36.62 -11.92
CA ASN A 39 30.05 -35.91 -10.91
C ASN A 39 31.38 -35.38 -11.41
N ASN A 40 31.93 -34.39 -10.76
CA ASN A 40 33.31 -34.00 -10.40
C ASN A 40 33.63 -32.55 -10.75
N ASP A 41 34.01 -31.79 -9.80
CA ASP A 41 35.06 -31.66 -8.81
C ASP A 41 36.13 -30.65 -9.24
N ALA A 42 36.39 -29.75 -8.29
CA ALA A 42 37.63 -29.05 -7.95
C ALA A 42 38.39 -28.18 -8.97
N GLY A 43 38.77 -27.00 -8.47
CA GLY A 43 39.84 -26.18 -9.03
C GLY A 43 39.96 -24.78 -8.43
N ASN A 44 40.46 -24.75 -7.20
CA ASN A 44 41.10 -23.63 -6.51
C ASN A 44 42.32 -23.13 -7.30
N VAL A 45 42.59 -21.80 -7.38
CA VAL A 45 43.89 -21.20 -7.02
C VAL A 45 43.87 -19.67 -6.92
N ASN A 46 44.55 -19.20 -5.94
CA ASN A 46 45.03 -17.89 -5.53
C ASN A 46 45.78 -17.08 -6.61
N GLY A 47 45.81 -15.76 -6.41
CA GLY A 47 46.80 -14.89 -7.00
C GLY A 47 46.67 -13.43 -6.50
N SER A 48 47.43 -13.17 -5.46
CA SER A 48 47.76 -11.88 -4.85
C SER A 48 48.59 -10.98 -5.77
N GLY A 49 48.47 -9.64 -5.62
CA GLY A 49 49.41 -8.70 -6.18
C GLY A 49 49.09 -7.25 -5.83
N ALA A 50 49.65 -6.78 -4.73
CA ALA A 50 49.78 -5.36 -4.38
C ALA A 50 50.91 -4.71 -5.17
N VAL A 51 50.92 -3.38 -5.28
CA VAL A 51 51.92 -2.31 -5.08
C VAL A 51 51.49 -1.03 -5.78
N ASP A 52 51.21 0.05 -5.07
CA ASP A 52 52.11 1.12 -4.57
C ASP A 52 52.66 2.06 -5.66
N GLY A 53 52.55 3.39 -5.43
CA GLY A 53 53.33 4.37 -6.14
C GLY A 53 52.71 5.77 -6.28
N THR A 54 52.76 6.57 -5.24
CA THR A 54 53.26 7.95 -5.06
C THR A 54 52.82 9.10 -5.94
N ALA A 55 52.53 10.17 -5.22
CA ALA A 55 52.36 11.60 -5.50
C ALA A 55 53.35 12.25 -6.45
N GLU A 56 52.96 13.37 -7.10
CA GLU A 56 53.70 14.63 -7.04
C GLU A 56 52.91 15.86 -7.50
N ASN A 57 53.21 16.95 -6.85
CA ASN A 57 52.78 18.33 -6.96
C ASN A 57 53.16 19.04 -8.27
N GLY A 58 52.38 20.03 -8.67
CA GLY A 58 52.78 21.02 -9.65
C GLY A 58 51.95 22.31 -9.54
N VAL A 59 52.64 23.37 -9.10
CA VAL A 59 52.14 24.71 -8.77
C VAL A 59 52.17 25.64 -9.98
N ALA A 60 51.14 26.49 -10.09
CA ALA A 60 51.02 27.87 -10.59
C ALA A 60 51.42 28.24 -12.04
N SER A 61 50.54 28.96 -12.71
CA SER A 61 50.76 30.35 -13.11
C SER A 61 49.50 31.01 -13.66
N ALA A 62 49.33 32.27 -13.27
CA ALA A 62 48.29 33.19 -13.68
C ALA A 62 48.54 33.76 -15.07
N SER A 63 47.49 34.06 -15.84
CA SER A 63 47.49 35.21 -16.78
C SER A 63 46.07 35.70 -17.07
N ASP A 64 45.92 36.98 -16.97
CA ASP A 64 44.79 37.85 -17.28
C ASP A 64 44.12 37.59 -18.65
N GLY A 65 42.81 37.89 -18.71
CA GLY A 65 42.10 38.01 -19.96
C GLY A 65 40.64 38.31 -19.81
N THR A 66 40.31 39.58 -19.75
CA THR A 66 38.98 40.21 -19.88
C THR A 66 38.04 39.54 -20.89
N GLY A 67 36.77 39.34 -20.52
CA GLY A 67 35.72 39.15 -21.52
C GLY A 67 34.44 38.50 -21.07
N ASN A 68 33.47 39.32 -20.72
CA ASN A 68 32.01 39.16 -20.84
C ASN A 68 31.25 38.21 -19.91
N PRO A 69 30.38 38.75 -19.04
CA PRO A 69 29.47 37.97 -18.24
C PRO A 69 28.11 37.83 -18.94
N ALA A 70 27.90 36.76 -19.68
CA ALA A 70 26.57 36.37 -20.11
C ALA A 70 26.55 34.87 -20.52
N ALA A 71 26.63 34.01 -19.57
CA ALA A 71 26.14 32.65 -19.73
C ALA A 71 25.39 32.29 -18.45
N LEU A 72 24.12 32.55 -18.52
CA LEU A 72 23.09 32.24 -17.54
C LEU A 72 23.12 30.79 -17.20
N ASN A 73 23.22 30.57 -15.93
CA ASN A 73 22.75 29.42 -15.16
C ASN A 73 21.76 28.54 -15.92
N GLY A 74 22.25 27.49 -16.51
CA GLY A 74 21.49 26.31 -16.79
C GLY A 74 21.27 25.60 -15.45
N GLU A 75 20.37 26.12 -14.61
CA GLU A 75 19.69 25.29 -13.62
C GLU A 75 18.97 24.22 -14.42
N THR A 76 19.60 23.06 -14.53
CA THR A 76 18.91 21.84 -14.88
C THR A 76 17.89 21.65 -13.77
N ALA A 77 16.64 22.01 -14.03
CA ALA A 77 15.52 21.76 -13.15
C ALA A 77 15.59 20.28 -12.79
N LYS A 78 16.00 20.00 -11.56
CA LYS A 78 16.11 18.66 -11.01
C LYS A 78 14.72 18.08 -11.15
N LYS A 79 14.53 17.07 -12.00
CA LYS A 79 13.23 16.37 -12.11
C LYS A 79 12.77 16.06 -10.69
N PRO A 80 11.55 16.48 -10.28
CA PRO A 80 11.06 16.16 -8.95
C PRO A 80 11.12 14.64 -8.79
N GLY A 81 11.84 14.18 -7.76
CA GLY A 81 11.94 12.75 -7.46
C GLY A 81 10.56 12.16 -7.16
N LEU A 82 10.40 10.88 -7.42
CA LEU A 82 9.17 10.18 -7.13
C LEU A 82 8.98 10.07 -5.59
N MET A 83 7.73 10.05 -5.12
CA MET A 83 7.40 9.84 -3.71
C MET A 83 7.94 8.49 -3.22
N ARG A 84 7.79 7.43 -4.03
CA ARG A 84 8.25 6.08 -3.72
C ARG A 84 9.75 5.97 -3.48
N ASP A 85 10.56 6.91 -4.01
CA ASP A 85 12.02 6.92 -3.81
C ASP A 85 12.40 7.23 -2.36
N LYS A 86 11.45 7.76 -1.56
CA LYS A 86 11.60 8.05 -0.13
C LYS A 86 11.03 6.95 0.76
N LEU A 87 10.42 5.92 0.19
CA LEU A 87 9.78 4.82 0.91
C LEU A 87 10.62 3.55 0.84
N THR A 88 10.46 2.70 1.84
CA THR A 88 10.89 1.32 1.77
C THR A 88 9.85 0.52 0.99
N ILE A 89 10.16 0.27 -0.27
CA ILE A 89 9.32 -0.52 -1.18
C ILE A 89 9.68 -1.99 -1.04
N ASN A 90 8.67 -2.85 -0.99
CA ASN A 90 8.87 -4.29 -0.95
C ASN A 90 9.39 -4.82 -2.30
N ALA A 91 10.59 -5.38 -2.28
CA ALA A 91 11.21 -5.94 -3.48
C ALA A 91 10.46 -7.20 -4.01
N ASN A 92 9.75 -7.90 -3.13
CA ASN A 92 9.02 -9.14 -3.44
C ASN A 92 7.52 -8.91 -3.65
N ARG A 93 7.10 -7.65 -3.88
CA ARG A 93 5.70 -7.35 -4.17
C ARG A 93 5.23 -8.08 -5.42
N GLU A 94 3.97 -8.49 -5.41
CA GLU A 94 3.33 -8.96 -6.63
C GLU A 94 2.72 -7.77 -7.37
N GLU A 95 2.91 -7.76 -8.69
CA GLU A 95 2.43 -6.70 -9.58
C GLU A 95 1.78 -7.34 -10.82
N TYR A 96 0.51 -7.01 -11.08
CA TYR A 96 -0.21 -7.49 -12.26
C TYR A 96 -1.33 -6.55 -12.68
N GLY A 97 -1.91 -6.82 -13.84
CA GLY A 97 -2.99 -6.07 -14.46
C GLY A 97 -2.96 -6.24 -15.97
N ASP A 98 -3.95 -5.69 -16.65
CA ASP A 98 -4.01 -5.75 -18.12
C ASP A 98 -3.17 -4.67 -18.82
N GLY A 99 -2.57 -3.76 -18.04
CA GLY A 99 -1.67 -2.72 -18.53
C GLY A 99 -2.35 -1.45 -19.05
N ARG A 100 -3.67 -1.35 -19.00
CA ARG A 100 -4.41 -0.12 -19.41
C ARG A 100 -4.23 1.03 -18.43
N ALA A 101 -3.89 0.74 -17.18
CA ALA A 101 -3.43 1.72 -16.21
C ALA A 101 -2.11 1.28 -15.59
N GLN A 102 -1.36 2.23 -15.02
CA GLN A 102 -0.12 1.96 -14.30
C GLN A 102 0.01 2.90 -13.11
N ILE A 103 0.04 2.34 -11.90
CA ILE A 103 0.44 3.05 -10.69
C ILE A 103 1.96 3.20 -10.76
N PHE A 104 2.46 4.35 -11.15
CA PHE A 104 3.89 4.57 -11.36
C PHE A 104 4.58 5.24 -10.17
N ASP A 105 3.80 5.85 -9.27
CA ASP A 105 4.31 6.49 -8.06
C ASP A 105 3.33 6.31 -6.91
N LEU A 106 3.85 6.22 -5.69
CA LEU A 106 3.04 6.10 -4.47
C LEU A 106 3.74 6.79 -3.30
N GLY A 107 2.96 7.21 -2.32
CA GLY A 107 3.45 7.90 -1.13
C GLY A 107 2.62 7.57 0.11
N LEU A 108 3.30 7.53 1.26
CA LEU A 108 2.69 7.64 2.57
C LEU A 108 3.12 8.98 3.15
N VAL A 109 2.17 9.83 3.50
CA VAL A 109 2.42 11.20 3.97
C VAL A 109 1.94 11.30 5.39
N ASP A 110 2.82 11.67 6.32
CA ASP A 110 2.48 11.89 7.73
C ASP A 110 1.72 13.23 7.94
N ALA A 111 1.25 13.47 9.15
CA ALA A 111 0.55 14.70 9.53
C ALA A 111 1.36 15.99 9.33
N ARG A 112 2.68 15.88 9.14
CA ARG A 112 3.60 17.01 8.91
C ARG A 112 3.93 17.21 7.44
N GLY A 113 3.36 16.36 6.56
CA GLY A 113 3.61 16.40 5.12
C GLY A 113 4.88 15.68 4.67
N ASN A 114 5.53 14.89 5.53
CA ASN A 114 6.71 14.12 5.14
C ASN A 114 6.29 12.80 4.50
N ILE A 115 7.02 12.41 3.46
CA ILE A 115 6.88 11.08 2.86
C ILE A 115 7.70 10.10 3.68
N THR A 116 7.04 9.10 4.28
CA THR A 116 7.67 8.17 5.24
C THR A 116 6.86 6.88 5.37
N ASN A 117 7.53 5.76 5.71
CA ASN A 117 6.87 4.51 6.09
C ASN A 117 6.45 4.48 7.57
N LEU A 118 6.84 5.52 8.34
CA LEU A 118 6.64 5.57 9.78
C LEU A 118 5.54 6.55 10.11
N LEU A 119 4.44 6.03 10.69
CA LEU A 119 3.25 6.79 11.06
C LEU A 119 3.00 6.73 12.56
N LEU A 120 2.39 7.77 13.11
CA LEU A 120 2.04 7.83 14.51
C LEU A 120 0.55 7.48 14.70
N LYS A 121 0.27 6.56 15.62
CA LYS A 121 -1.11 6.25 16.00
C LYS A 121 -1.82 7.50 16.54
N GLY A 122 -3.05 7.71 16.06
CA GLY A 122 -3.87 8.86 16.44
C GLY A 122 -3.64 10.09 15.57
N GLU A 123 -2.61 10.14 14.74
CA GLU A 123 -2.38 11.24 13.80
C GLU A 123 -3.02 10.98 12.44
N GLU A 124 -3.28 12.05 11.70
CA GLU A 124 -3.72 11.99 10.31
C GLU A 124 -2.58 11.55 9.40
N PHE A 125 -2.89 10.78 8.40
CA PHE A 125 -1.97 10.42 7.32
C PHE A 125 -2.70 10.31 5.99
N THR A 126 -1.94 10.38 4.91
CA THR A 126 -2.47 10.28 3.55
C THR A 126 -1.72 9.21 2.78
N ILE A 127 -2.46 8.27 2.18
CA ILE A 127 -1.97 7.36 1.15
C ILE A 127 -2.15 8.06 -0.19
N ARG A 128 -1.09 8.17 -0.97
CA ARG A 128 -1.13 8.77 -2.32
C ARG A 128 -0.71 7.78 -3.37
N GLU A 129 -1.39 7.81 -4.50
CA GLU A 129 -1.01 7.07 -5.70
C GLU A 129 -1.10 7.97 -6.92
N ARG A 130 -0.15 7.79 -7.86
CA ARG A 130 -0.17 8.47 -9.15
C ARG A 130 -0.27 7.43 -10.24
N ILE A 131 -1.31 7.56 -11.04
CA ILE A 131 -1.69 6.57 -12.03
C ILE A 131 -1.61 7.20 -13.41
N ARG A 132 -0.95 6.54 -14.36
CA ARG A 132 -0.99 6.86 -15.78
C ARG A 132 -1.91 5.90 -16.49
N PHE A 133 -2.72 6.42 -17.39
CA PHE A 133 -3.60 5.64 -18.23
C PHE A 133 -3.00 5.45 -19.61
N ASN A 134 -2.93 4.18 -20.05
CA ASN A 134 -2.41 3.78 -21.36
C ASN A 134 -3.53 3.48 -22.36
N ALA A 135 -4.79 3.54 -21.91
CA ALA A 135 -6.00 3.36 -22.71
C ALA A 135 -7.18 4.07 -22.06
N PRO A 136 -8.27 4.38 -22.80
CA PRO A 136 -9.48 4.94 -22.23
C PRO A 136 -10.17 3.95 -21.30
N ILE A 137 -10.63 4.43 -20.12
CA ILE A 137 -11.41 3.68 -19.14
C ILE A 137 -12.58 4.56 -18.71
N GLN A 138 -13.81 4.00 -18.70
CA GLN A 138 -15.02 4.77 -18.42
C GLN A 138 -15.19 5.13 -16.94
N ALA A 139 -14.89 4.20 -16.03
CA ALA A 139 -15.11 4.36 -14.61
C ALA A 139 -13.99 3.64 -13.82
N PRO A 140 -12.78 4.22 -13.75
CA PRO A 140 -11.72 3.63 -12.95
C PRO A 140 -12.03 3.75 -11.45
N ILE A 141 -11.66 2.73 -10.69
CA ILE A 141 -11.81 2.65 -9.25
C ILE A 141 -10.41 2.54 -8.64
N PHE A 142 -10.07 3.46 -7.75
CA PHE A 142 -8.80 3.47 -7.04
C PHE A 142 -8.99 2.87 -5.65
N THR A 143 -8.05 2.03 -5.22
CA THR A 143 -8.21 1.23 -4.01
C THR A 143 -6.90 1.16 -3.23
N TYR A 144 -6.99 1.17 -1.90
CA TYR A 144 -5.90 0.70 -1.05
C TYR A 144 -6.42 -0.35 -0.06
N THR A 145 -5.51 -1.22 0.41
CA THR A 145 -5.74 -2.19 1.48
C THR A 145 -4.52 -2.21 2.41
N ILE A 146 -4.76 -2.21 3.71
CA ILE A 146 -3.73 -2.40 4.74
C ILE A 146 -3.92 -3.78 5.35
N LYS A 147 -2.83 -4.56 5.40
CA LYS A 147 -2.80 -5.94 5.89
C LYS A 147 -1.86 -6.10 7.08
N ASP A 148 -2.07 -7.14 7.85
CA ASP A 148 -1.07 -7.60 8.80
C ASP A 148 0.05 -8.39 8.08
N LYS A 149 1.13 -8.72 8.81
CA LYS A 149 2.26 -9.54 8.26
C LYS A 149 1.87 -10.97 7.87
N LYS A 150 0.68 -11.44 8.26
CA LYS A 150 0.17 -12.76 7.90
C LYS A 150 -0.66 -12.73 6.62
N GLY A 151 -0.85 -11.52 6.05
CA GLY A 151 -1.65 -11.31 4.85
C GLY A 151 -3.14 -11.12 5.12
N THR A 152 -3.57 -10.97 6.40
CA THR A 152 -4.96 -10.68 6.74
C THR A 152 -5.28 -9.22 6.43
N ASP A 153 -6.32 -8.97 5.65
CA ASP A 153 -6.82 -7.63 5.38
C ASP A 153 -7.41 -7.03 6.67
N LEU A 154 -6.88 -5.89 7.11
CA LEU A 154 -7.32 -5.22 8.32
C LEU A 154 -8.27 -4.07 8.03
N THR A 155 -7.98 -3.30 7.00
CA THR A 155 -8.78 -2.17 6.54
C THR A 155 -8.42 -1.80 5.11
N GLY A 156 -9.32 -1.15 4.43
CA GLY A 156 -9.13 -0.65 3.08
C GLY A 156 -10.41 0.01 2.58
N THR A 157 -10.30 0.79 1.53
CA THR A 157 -11.44 1.37 0.85
C THR A 157 -11.12 1.71 -0.60
N ASN A 158 -12.10 2.21 -1.32
CA ASN A 158 -11.95 2.63 -2.71
C ASN A 158 -12.84 3.83 -3.03
N THR A 159 -12.60 4.46 -4.16
CA THR A 159 -13.35 5.64 -4.60
C THR A 159 -14.84 5.37 -4.77
N LEU A 160 -15.25 4.14 -5.13
CA LEU A 160 -16.66 3.78 -5.28
C LEU A 160 -17.38 3.71 -3.93
N PHE A 161 -16.77 3.07 -2.92
CA PHE A 161 -17.33 2.99 -1.56
C PHE A 161 -17.44 4.36 -0.90
N GLU A 162 -16.45 5.23 -1.14
CA GLU A 162 -16.44 6.60 -0.61
C GLU A 162 -17.32 7.55 -1.41
N GLY A 163 -18.01 7.08 -2.45
CA GLY A 163 -18.90 7.88 -3.29
C GLY A 163 -18.18 8.99 -4.04
N THR A 164 -16.89 8.82 -4.32
CA THR A 164 -16.08 9.80 -5.06
C THR A 164 -16.30 9.62 -6.55
N ASP A 165 -16.75 10.67 -7.21
CA ASP A 165 -16.93 10.68 -8.66
C ASP A 165 -15.57 10.67 -9.37
N VAL A 166 -15.35 9.67 -10.21
CA VAL A 166 -14.18 9.56 -11.07
C VAL A 166 -14.64 9.61 -12.52
N HIS A 167 -14.23 10.66 -13.23
CA HIS A 167 -14.61 10.83 -14.64
C HIS A 167 -13.89 9.83 -15.55
N PRO A 168 -14.48 9.56 -16.76
CA PRO A 168 -13.82 8.78 -17.78
C PRO A 168 -12.43 9.34 -18.12
N VAL A 169 -11.48 8.45 -18.29
CA VAL A 169 -10.07 8.78 -18.58
C VAL A 169 -9.71 8.44 -20.03
N LYS A 170 -8.68 9.09 -20.53
CA LYS A 170 -8.10 8.88 -21.86
C LYS A 170 -6.67 8.38 -21.74
N GLU A 171 -6.17 7.83 -22.82
CA GLU A 171 -4.74 7.52 -22.95
C GLU A 171 -3.90 8.78 -22.71
N GLY A 172 -2.86 8.64 -21.88
CA GLY A 172 -1.96 9.72 -21.50
C GLY A 172 -2.39 10.51 -20.26
N ASP A 173 -3.62 10.38 -19.78
CA ASP A 173 -4.08 11.05 -18.57
C ASP A 173 -3.27 10.54 -17.36
N ILE A 174 -3.06 11.44 -16.40
CA ILE A 174 -2.42 11.13 -15.11
C ILE A 174 -3.33 11.62 -13.99
N TYR A 175 -3.63 10.71 -13.07
CA TYR A 175 -4.36 11.03 -11.84
C TYR A 175 -3.42 10.99 -10.64
N ASP A 176 -3.64 11.94 -9.71
CA ASP A 176 -3.04 11.97 -8.38
C ASP A 176 -4.18 11.73 -7.37
N VAL A 177 -4.21 10.57 -6.76
CA VAL A 177 -5.28 10.13 -5.85
C VAL A 177 -4.74 10.16 -4.42
N ALA A 178 -5.54 10.64 -3.48
CA ALA A 178 -5.18 10.77 -2.07
C ALA A 178 -6.30 10.24 -1.18
N PHE A 179 -5.96 9.31 -0.29
CA PHE A 179 -6.82 8.82 0.78
C PHE A 179 -6.29 9.36 2.10
N THR A 180 -7.00 10.31 2.70
CA THR A 180 -6.61 10.96 3.97
C THR A 180 -7.47 10.45 5.10
N GLN A 181 -6.84 9.97 6.19
CA GLN A 181 -7.52 9.37 7.32
C GLN A 181 -6.66 9.37 8.57
N LYS A 182 -7.26 9.03 9.72
CA LYS A 182 -6.57 8.90 10.99
C LYS A 182 -6.00 7.48 11.16
N MET A 183 -4.77 7.38 11.68
CA MET A 183 -4.15 6.09 11.99
C MET A 183 -4.71 5.53 13.31
N THR A 184 -5.67 4.61 13.22
CA THR A 184 -6.32 3.97 14.37
C THR A 184 -5.80 2.56 14.65
N LEU A 185 -4.95 2.00 13.78
CA LEU A 185 -4.31 0.71 13.99
C LEU A 185 -3.36 0.76 15.19
N GLN A 186 -3.17 -0.38 15.85
CA GLN A 186 -2.23 -0.53 16.96
C GLN A 186 -0.78 -0.32 16.48
N GLY A 187 0.14 -0.07 17.42
CA GLY A 187 1.58 -0.06 17.10
C GLY A 187 2.03 -1.39 16.52
N GLY A 188 2.73 -1.36 15.39
CA GLY A 188 3.17 -2.58 14.69
C GLY A 188 3.58 -2.35 13.24
N GLU A 189 3.80 -3.45 12.55
CA GLU A 189 4.20 -3.48 11.14
C GLU A 189 3.05 -4.00 10.29
N TYR A 190 2.78 -3.31 9.21
CA TYR A 190 1.68 -3.58 8.28
C TYR A 190 2.18 -3.54 6.84
N LEU A 191 1.37 -4.04 5.92
CA LEU A 191 1.63 -4.07 4.48
C LEU A 191 0.56 -3.24 3.76
N LEU A 192 0.98 -2.45 2.77
CA LEU A 192 0.10 -1.67 1.91
C LEU A 192 -0.02 -2.32 0.54
N SER A 193 -1.24 -2.53 0.09
CA SER A 193 -1.59 -2.90 -1.28
C SER A 193 -2.40 -1.80 -1.95
N MET A 194 -2.27 -1.64 -3.26
CA MET A 194 -2.96 -0.59 -4.03
C MET A 194 -3.42 -1.13 -5.38
N SER A 195 -4.52 -0.61 -5.91
CA SER A 195 -4.98 -1.02 -7.24
C SER A 195 -5.80 0.05 -7.97
N CYS A 196 -5.75 -0.03 -9.28
CA CYS A 196 -6.68 0.60 -10.21
C CYS A 196 -7.48 -0.51 -10.89
N THR A 197 -8.80 -0.51 -10.68
CA THR A 197 -9.74 -1.52 -11.15
C THR A 197 -10.96 -0.87 -11.80
N GLY A 198 -11.94 -1.65 -12.19
CA GLY A 198 -13.23 -1.18 -12.69
C GLY A 198 -14.16 -2.34 -13.03
N PHE A 199 -15.30 -2.01 -13.67
CA PHE A 199 -16.25 -2.99 -14.16
C PHE A 199 -16.48 -2.80 -15.65
N GLU A 200 -16.46 -3.90 -16.41
CA GLU A 200 -16.75 -3.93 -17.83
C GLU A 200 -17.73 -5.06 -18.13
N GLY A 201 -18.87 -4.73 -18.71
CA GLY A 201 -19.91 -5.73 -18.96
C GLY A 201 -20.45 -6.42 -17.71
N GLY A 202 -20.27 -5.83 -16.53
CA GLY A 202 -20.64 -6.42 -15.24
C GLY A 202 -19.54 -7.28 -14.59
N GLU A 203 -18.41 -7.47 -15.27
CA GLU A 203 -17.27 -8.21 -14.75
C GLU A 203 -16.23 -7.27 -14.14
N HIS A 204 -15.64 -7.68 -12.99
CA HIS A 204 -14.58 -6.93 -12.35
C HIS A 204 -13.26 -7.09 -13.13
N VAL A 205 -12.63 -5.97 -13.47
CA VAL A 205 -11.40 -5.92 -14.25
C VAL A 205 -10.29 -5.25 -13.43
N VAL A 206 -9.10 -5.83 -13.45
CA VAL A 206 -7.90 -5.27 -12.82
C VAL A 206 -7.02 -4.63 -13.89
N TYR A 207 -6.96 -3.31 -13.91
CA TYR A 207 -6.09 -2.58 -14.82
C TYR A 207 -4.64 -2.55 -14.34
N HIS A 208 -4.43 -2.38 -13.02
CA HIS A 208 -3.14 -2.50 -12.35
C HIS A 208 -3.30 -2.76 -10.86
N ARG A 209 -2.53 -3.69 -10.31
CA ARG A 209 -2.52 -4.02 -8.88
C ARG A 209 -1.11 -4.24 -8.37
N LEU A 210 -0.83 -3.68 -7.21
CA LEU A 210 0.40 -3.81 -6.45
C LEU A 210 0.04 -4.43 -5.10
N TYR A 211 0.38 -5.71 -4.88
CA TYR A 211 0.23 -6.35 -3.58
C TYR A 211 1.46 -6.09 -2.71
N ASP A 212 1.19 -5.74 -1.45
CA ASP A 212 2.20 -5.59 -0.40
C ASP A 212 3.38 -4.70 -0.85
N VAL A 213 3.04 -3.62 -1.55
CA VAL A 213 4.01 -2.76 -2.24
C VAL A 213 4.91 -2.00 -1.29
N ALA A 214 4.43 -1.65 -0.09
CA ALA A 214 5.19 -0.92 0.91
C ALA A 214 4.87 -1.41 2.31
N ASN A 215 5.86 -1.34 3.21
CA ASN A 215 5.66 -1.55 4.63
C ASN A 215 5.16 -0.25 5.28
N ILE A 216 4.32 -0.38 6.30
CA ILE A 216 3.89 0.70 7.18
C ILE A 216 4.31 0.33 8.60
N THR A 217 5.09 1.19 9.26
CA THR A 217 5.43 1.07 10.67
C THR A 217 4.59 2.05 11.47
N VAL A 218 3.72 1.56 12.34
CA VAL A 218 2.93 2.39 13.24
C VAL A 218 3.59 2.45 14.61
N ILE A 219 3.94 3.65 15.05
CA ILE A 219 4.42 3.91 16.42
C ILE A 219 3.23 4.31 17.28
N SER A 220 3.13 3.69 18.46
CA SER A 220 2.08 3.99 19.43
C SER A 220 2.64 4.04 20.85
N ASN A 221 2.19 5.02 21.62
CA ASN A 221 2.41 5.12 23.07
C ASN A 221 1.27 4.46 23.86
N LYS A 222 0.19 4.03 23.21
CA LYS A 222 -0.99 3.42 23.80
C LYS A 222 -1.42 2.25 22.92
N ASN A 223 -1.34 1.04 23.44
CA ASN A 223 -1.90 -0.15 22.79
C ASN A 223 -3.12 -0.63 23.58
N THR A 224 -4.22 -0.79 22.87
CA THR A 224 -5.48 -1.36 23.38
C THR A 224 -5.63 -2.80 22.91
N VAL A 225 -6.73 -3.45 23.28
CA VAL A 225 -7.03 -4.81 22.79
C VAL A 225 -7.56 -4.74 21.35
N GLY A 226 -7.19 -5.72 20.52
CA GLY A 226 -7.65 -5.83 19.14
C GLY A 226 -6.72 -5.19 18.13
N VAL A 227 -7.20 -4.99 16.89
CA VAL A 227 -6.38 -4.53 15.76
C VAL A 227 -6.37 -3.01 15.62
N TYR A 228 -7.40 -2.32 16.10
CA TYR A 228 -7.48 -0.85 16.06
C TYR A 228 -8.08 -0.29 17.35
N ASP A 229 -7.88 1.00 17.59
CA ASP A 229 -8.38 1.72 18.74
C ASP A 229 -9.58 2.58 18.31
N MET A 230 -10.72 2.36 18.94
CA MET A 230 -11.94 3.16 18.71
C MET A 230 -11.87 4.53 19.39
N GLU A 231 -10.81 4.78 20.18
CA GLU A 231 -10.57 6.05 20.89
C GLU A 231 -11.74 6.47 21.78
N PRO A 232 -12.23 5.59 22.68
CA PRO A 232 -13.38 5.89 23.50
C PRO A 232 -13.07 7.00 24.51
N ASP A 233 -14.02 7.89 24.71
CA ASP A 233 -14.06 8.77 25.87
C ASP A 233 -14.60 8.00 27.07
N VAL A 234 -13.86 8.03 28.19
CA VAL A 234 -14.23 7.32 29.40
C VAL A 234 -14.56 8.31 30.53
N ALA A 235 -15.80 8.31 30.98
CA ALA A 235 -16.22 9.05 32.15
C ALA A 235 -16.49 8.11 33.33
N VAL A 236 -15.83 8.36 34.46
CA VAL A 236 -16.03 7.60 35.70
C VAL A 236 -16.60 8.55 36.76
N ARG A 237 -17.75 8.18 37.33
CA ARG A 237 -18.39 8.91 38.39
C ARG A 237 -18.64 7.98 39.57
N LEU A 238 -18.37 8.46 40.79
CA LEU A 238 -18.76 7.75 41.98
C LEU A 238 -20.28 7.94 42.20
N SER A 239 -21.05 6.86 42.19
CA SER A 239 -22.46 6.87 42.55
C SER A 239 -22.58 6.81 44.08
N PRO A 240 -23.39 7.69 44.71
CA PRO A 240 -23.69 7.55 46.12
C PRO A 240 -24.31 6.19 46.45
N ALA A 241 -23.85 5.51 47.48
CA ALA A 241 -24.25 4.13 47.79
C ALA A 241 -25.79 3.95 47.91
N GLY A 242 -26.51 4.98 48.31
CA GLY A 242 -27.98 4.94 48.41
C GLY A 242 -28.74 5.00 47.10
N GLU A 243 -28.17 5.59 46.03
CA GLU A 243 -28.81 5.64 44.71
C GLU A 243 -28.58 4.35 43.90
N ALA A 244 -27.40 3.75 44.00
CA ALA A 244 -27.09 2.48 43.34
C ALA A 244 -27.95 1.33 43.92
N ALA A 245 -28.18 1.31 45.24
CA ALA A 245 -29.06 0.32 45.90
C ALA A 245 -30.52 0.45 45.41
N LYS A 246 -31.06 1.66 45.32
CA LYS A 246 -32.42 1.89 44.83
C LYS A 246 -32.63 1.52 43.37
N GLN A 247 -31.63 1.76 42.51
CA GLN A 247 -31.69 1.34 41.12
C GLN A 247 -31.65 -0.21 40.94
N ALA A 248 -30.82 -0.88 41.76
CA ALA A 248 -30.77 -2.35 41.73
C ALA A 248 -32.08 -2.95 42.21
N GLU A 249 -32.71 -2.42 43.26
CA GLU A 249 -34.02 -2.86 43.75
C GLU A 249 -35.15 -2.62 42.74
N SER A 250 -35.14 -1.49 42.02
CA SER A 250 -36.15 -1.17 41.01
C SER A 250 -36.04 -2.15 39.79
N LEU A 251 -34.82 -2.45 39.33
CA LEU A 251 -34.60 -3.38 38.24
C LEU A 251 -35.05 -4.81 38.58
N SER A 252 -34.76 -5.27 39.80
CA SER A 252 -35.21 -6.60 40.27
C SER A 252 -36.70 -6.69 40.45
N ALA A 253 -37.39 -5.60 40.81
CA ALA A 253 -38.85 -5.57 40.92
C ALA A 253 -39.55 -5.59 39.56
N ASP A 254 -38.97 -4.89 38.57
CA ASP A 254 -39.49 -4.90 37.21
C ASP A 254 -39.29 -6.23 36.49
N GLU A 255 -38.17 -6.95 36.72
CA GLU A 255 -37.93 -8.30 36.25
C GLU A 255 -38.93 -9.33 36.82
N ALA A 256 -39.18 -9.26 38.17
CA ALA A 256 -40.15 -10.13 38.83
C ALA A 256 -41.60 -9.89 38.35
N ALA A 257 -41.94 -8.62 38.05
CA ALA A 257 -43.26 -8.29 37.52
C ALA A 257 -43.47 -8.74 36.07
N GLN A 258 -42.39 -8.85 35.29
CA GLN A 258 -42.45 -9.35 33.92
C GLN A 258 -42.54 -10.90 33.88
N GLU A 259 -41.94 -11.61 34.84
CA GLU A 259 -42.07 -13.05 34.95
C GLU A 259 -43.47 -13.47 35.36
N ASP A 260 -44.14 -12.74 36.29
CA ASP A 260 -45.52 -13.02 36.69
C ASP A 260 -46.58 -12.74 35.61
N LEU A 261 -46.24 -11.92 34.60
CA LEU A 261 -47.13 -11.64 33.47
C LEU A 261 -47.02 -12.67 32.35
N GLN A 262 -46.00 -13.55 32.38
CA GLN A 262 -45.77 -14.59 31.38
C GLN A 262 -46.14 -16.01 31.88
N ALA A 263 -46.54 -16.15 33.13
CA ALA A 263 -47.03 -17.40 33.74
C ALA A 263 -48.57 -17.48 33.73
#